data_ed7c2ef719580af00ce20b385fe5b1e9
#
_entry.id   ed7c2ef719580af00ce20b385fe5b1e9
#
_cell.length_a   1.000
_cell.length_b   1.000
_cell.length_c   1.000
_cell.angle_alpha   90.00
_cell.angle_beta   90.00
_cell.angle_gamma   90.00
#
_symmetry.space_group_name_H-M   'P 1'
#
loop_
_entity.id
_entity.type
_entity.pdbx_description
1 polymer ?
#
loop_
_entity_poly.entity_id
_entity_poly.type
_entity_poly.pdbx_seq_one_letter_code
_entity_poly.pdbx_strand_id
1 'polypeptide(L)'
;MDNSRRSFIKTSAIGAAGLTIGGMGMTSRSYGRIIGANDRIRVGILGFSGRFRSSLSKSFLKYAEEMNFEFYTVCDIWNRRRDEAQAWYKEATGGTIDTARNTDELWDQKPDAVIISTADFQHALLLAEAVRAGAHVYCEKPFAETMDDANEGLKAAKEAAKVIQIGSQRRSGPNYHAAHDYIQSGKFGKIVAVEMTWNVNQPGRWRLPELTRQIKESDTDWKRYLMNRPYEKWDPRKYLEYRLFWPYSSGIPGQWMAHQIDTVHWFAHLEHPRSAVANGGVYVWKDGRTNFDTMTAVFDYGPMDKPDEGFQVIYSSRQTNSSGGTKEWYFSNGGKLDLDTNLVNSDGGLTENHARDMGKEPFLLDTFELPQIKVEAEANTGSDPLTNAHMKNWMDCVRKGDVKTNAPVEAGYCHSIANIMVTAALRTGQRATFDEKTKQVLAGGKVFKY
;
A
#
# COMPACT_ATOMS: atom_id res chain seq x y z
N MET A 1 12.30 55.51 -12.63
CA MET A 1 11.81 54.33 -11.91
C MET A 1 13.00 53.48 -11.48
N ASP A 2 13.71 53.89 -10.44
CA ASP A 2 14.92 53.16 -10.02
C ASP A 2 15.19 53.33 -8.52
N ASN A 3 14.18 53.20 -7.67
CA ASN A 3 14.27 53.36 -6.23
C ASN A 3 13.93 52.10 -5.39
N SER A 4 13.51 51.00 -6.03
CA SER A 4 13.07 49.84 -5.26
C SER A 4 14.23 48.88 -4.90
N ARG A 5 15.21 48.72 -5.78
CA ARG A 5 16.37 47.83 -5.57
C ARG A 5 17.40 48.37 -4.55
N ARG A 6 17.61 49.70 -4.53
CA ARG A 6 18.51 50.35 -3.54
C ARG A 6 17.94 50.37 -2.12
N SER A 7 16.64 50.49 -1.96
CA SER A 7 15.96 50.41 -0.67
C SER A 7 16.05 49.02 -0.07
N PHE A 8 15.84 47.98 -0.89
CA PHE A 8 15.94 46.57 -0.48
C PHE A 8 17.37 46.21 0.00
N ILE A 9 18.39 46.65 -0.73
CA ILE A 9 19.81 46.38 -0.37
C ILE A 9 20.20 47.12 0.92
N LYS A 10 19.69 48.36 1.17
CA LYS A 10 19.98 49.09 2.41
C LYS A 10 19.29 48.45 3.64
N THR A 11 18.06 47.93 3.48
CA THR A 11 17.35 47.25 4.57
C THR A 11 17.99 45.90 4.89
N SER A 12 18.49 45.18 3.90
CA SER A 12 19.23 43.94 4.11
C SER A 12 20.61 44.14 4.76
N ALA A 13 21.28 45.26 4.49
CA ALA A 13 22.59 45.57 5.09
C ALA A 13 22.48 46.01 6.56
N ILE A 14 21.37 46.64 6.98
CA ILE A 14 21.13 47.02 8.38
C ILE A 14 20.72 45.81 9.23
N GLY A 15 20.03 44.81 8.64
CA GLY A 15 19.73 43.53 9.30
C GLY A 15 20.97 42.67 9.56
N ALA A 16 22.03 42.80 8.75
CA ALA A 16 23.27 42.02 8.90
C ALA A 16 24.24 42.63 9.95
N ALA A 17 24.12 43.92 10.26
CA ALA A 17 25.01 44.57 11.23
C ALA A 17 24.53 44.50 12.70
N GLY A 18 23.27 44.08 12.94
CA GLY A 18 22.69 43.95 14.29
C GLY A 18 22.87 42.58 14.96
N LEU A 19 23.51 41.59 14.30
CA LEU A 19 23.61 40.23 14.79
C LEU A 19 25.04 39.77 15.17
N THR A 20 25.94 40.71 15.44
CA THR A 20 27.31 40.37 15.83
C THR A 20 27.60 40.43 17.33
N ILE A 21 26.59 40.43 18.18
CA ILE A 21 26.78 40.32 19.64
C ILE A 21 25.93 39.14 20.16
N GLY A 22 26.47 37.94 20.16
CA GLY A 22 25.87 36.75 20.75
C GLY A 22 26.35 35.47 20.02
N GLY A 23 27.59 35.04 20.36
CA GLY A 23 28.21 33.90 19.71
C GLY A 23 27.44 32.61 19.89
N MET A 24 26.91 32.09 18.78
CA MET A 24 26.81 30.69 18.43
C MET A 24 26.69 30.68 16.91
N GLY A 25 27.71 30.15 16.23
CA GLY A 25 27.78 30.08 14.77
C GLY A 25 26.63 29.25 14.22
N MET A 26 25.60 29.92 13.71
CA MET A 26 24.55 29.23 12.92
C MET A 26 25.17 28.85 11.58
N THR A 27 25.25 27.56 11.30
CA THR A 27 25.74 27.02 10.02
C THR A 27 24.77 27.42 8.89
N SER A 28 25.23 27.43 7.63
CA SER A 28 24.37 27.66 6.45
C SER A 28 23.16 26.70 6.39
N ARG A 29 23.28 25.51 6.98
CA ARG A 29 22.17 24.57 7.22
C ARG A 29 21.14 25.09 8.20
N SER A 30 21.56 25.85 9.22
CA SER A 30 20.66 26.48 10.21
C SER A 30 19.83 27.60 9.58
N TYR A 31 20.44 28.36 8.66
CA TYR A 31 19.75 29.43 7.92
C TYR A 31 18.75 28.90 6.89
N GLY A 32 19.07 27.80 6.18
CA GLY A 32 18.16 27.10 5.28
C GLY A 32 16.96 26.47 6.01
N ARG A 33 17.10 26.17 7.30
CA ARG A 33 15.99 25.70 8.16
C ARG A 33 15.06 26.83 8.61
N ILE A 34 15.49 28.08 8.61
CA ILE A 34 14.67 29.24 9.05
C ILE A 34 13.86 29.80 7.89
N ILE A 35 14.42 29.83 6.68
CA ILE A 35 13.72 30.30 5.47
C ILE A 35 12.79 29.19 4.99
N GLY A 36 11.47 29.40 5.12
CA GLY A 36 10.44 28.42 4.76
C GLY A 36 10.04 27.46 5.89
N ALA A 37 10.49 27.68 7.14
CA ALA A 37 10.08 26.86 8.28
C ALA A 37 8.55 26.87 8.50
N ASN A 38 7.87 27.96 8.15
CA ASN A 38 6.40 28.06 8.22
C ASN A 38 5.67 27.26 7.14
N ASP A 39 6.36 26.90 6.05
CA ASP A 39 5.81 26.15 4.93
C ASP A 39 6.24 24.67 4.91
N ARG A 40 7.01 24.25 5.93
CA ARG A 40 7.49 22.87 6.03
C ARG A 40 6.37 21.95 6.45
N ILE A 41 6.17 20.86 5.69
CA ILE A 41 5.19 19.81 6.00
C ILE A 41 5.78 18.87 7.05
N ARG A 42 5.17 18.83 8.23
CA ARG A 42 5.58 17.98 9.36
C ARG A 42 4.85 16.65 9.30
N VAL A 43 5.61 15.57 9.12
CA VAL A 43 5.07 14.22 8.93
C VAL A 43 5.27 13.38 10.17
N GLY A 44 4.16 12.86 10.71
CA GLY A 44 4.16 11.85 11.75
C GLY A 44 4.39 10.45 11.18
N ILE A 45 5.17 9.63 11.89
CA ILE A 45 5.37 8.21 11.57
C ILE A 45 4.48 7.42 12.52
N LEU A 46 3.50 6.69 12.01
CA LEU A 46 2.63 5.83 12.79
C LEU A 46 2.99 4.36 12.55
N GLY A 47 3.74 3.80 13.50
CA GLY A 47 4.35 2.48 13.43
C GLY A 47 5.78 2.50 12.86
N PHE A 48 6.80 2.40 13.72
CA PHE A 48 8.21 2.29 13.30
C PHE A 48 8.54 0.85 12.90
N SER A 49 7.81 0.36 11.90
CA SER A 49 7.83 -1.03 11.42
C SER A 49 9.05 -1.35 10.55
N GLY A 50 9.24 -2.65 10.26
CA GLY A 50 10.23 -3.09 9.28
C GLY A 50 10.00 -2.49 7.90
N ARG A 51 8.74 -2.38 7.44
CA ARG A 51 8.36 -1.77 6.16
C ARG A 51 8.73 -0.27 6.11
N PHE A 52 8.44 0.46 7.19
CA PHE A 52 8.85 1.85 7.28
C PHE A 52 10.38 1.99 7.15
N ARG A 53 11.13 1.28 8.00
CA ARG A 53 12.60 1.40 8.08
C ARG A 53 13.32 0.96 6.81
N SER A 54 12.88 -0.13 6.19
CA SER A 54 13.58 -0.70 5.04
C SER A 54 13.28 0.01 3.71
N SER A 55 12.13 0.65 3.58
CA SER A 55 11.66 1.18 2.30
C SER A 55 11.06 2.58 2.37
N LEU A 56 9.97 2.79 3.15
CA LEU A 56 9.24 4.07 3.12
C LEU A 56 10.09 5.25 3.59
N SER A 57 10.89 5.08 4.63
CA SER A 57 11.77 6.12 5.14
C SER A 57 12.81 6.57 4.11
N LYS A 58 13.39 5.61 3.37
CA LYS A 58 14.37 5.91 2.32
C LYS A 58 13.73 6.65 1.16
N SER A 59 12.55 6.21 0.72
CA SER A 59 11.80 6.85 -0.36
C SER A 59 11.36 8.26 0.02
N PHE A 60 10.95 8.49 1.27
CA PHE A 60 10.59 9.81 1.77
C PHE A 60 11.81 10.73 1.85
N LEU A 61 12.89 10.31 2.51
CA LEU A 61 14.09 11.12 2.71
C LEU A 61 14.76 11.51 1.39
N LYS A 62 14.59 10.70 0.34
CA LYS A 62 15.09 11.02 -1.01
C LYS A 62 14.57 12.36 -1.54
N TYR A 63 13.33 12.73 -1.19
CA TYR A 63 12.66 13.93 -1.70
C TYR A 63 12.38 14.99 -0.63
N ALA A 64 12.59 14.66 0.65
CA ALA A 64 12.17 15.47 1.77
C ALA A 64 12.78 16.89 1.78
N GLU A 65 14.07 17.02 1.49
CA GLU A 65 14.76 18.31 1.47
C GLU A 65 14.25 19.18 0.31
N GLU A 66 14.23 18.63 -0.91
CA GLU A 66 13.77 19.32 -2.12
C GLU A 66 12.31 19.81 -2.01
N MET A 67 11.45 18.98 -1.43
CA MET A 67 10.01 19.25 -1.35
C MET A 67 9.60 19.95 -0.03
N ASN A 68 10.55 20.27 0.85
CA ASN A 68 10.34 20.91 2.15
C ASN A 68 9.41 20.11 3.07
N PHE A 69 9.72 18.82 3.26
CA PHE A 69 9.10 17.92 4.23
C PHE A 69 10.08 17.53 5.32
N GLU A 70 9.57 17.18 6.49
CA GLU A 70 10.39 16.58 7.55
C GLU A 70 9.59 15.53 8.32
N PHE A 71 10.30 14.51 8.83
CA PHE A 71 9.73 13.71 9.91
C PHE A 71 9.77 14.50 11.20
N TYR A 72 8.62 14.60 11.83
CA TYR A 72 8.40 15.44 13.00
C TYR A 72 8.29 14.63 14.29
N THR A 73 7.54 13.52 14.26
CA THR A 73 7.31 12.67 15.42
C THR A 73 7.13 11.21 15.00
N VAL A 74 7.47 10.30 15.92
CA VAL A 74 7.23 8.86 15.76
C VAL A 74 6.26 8.38 16.83
N CYS A 75 5.15 7.81 16.38
CA CYS A 75 4.19 7.12 17.25
C CYS A 75 4.38 5.61 17.14
N ASP A 76 4.71 4.98 18.25
CA ASP A 76 4.74 3.51 18.35
C ASP A 76 4.40 3.11 19.78
N ILE A 77 3.54 2.09 19.93
CA ILE A 77 3.12 1.61 21.25
C ILE A 77 4.23 0.80 21.96
N TRP A 78 5.24 0.33 21.24
CA TRP A 78 6.38 -0.37 21.82
C TRP A 78 7.51 0.63 22.14
N ASN A 79 7.87 0.72 23.43
CA ASN A 79 8.91 1.64 23.91
C ASN A 79 10.23 1.51 23.13
N ARG A 80 10.72 0.29 22.94
CA ARG A 80 11.93 0.02 22.15
C ARG A 80 11.90 0.61 20.74
N ARG A 81 10.73 0.60 20.07
CA ARG A 81 10.61 1.15 18.73
C ARG A 81 10.75 2.66 18.73
N ARG A 82 10.28 3.35 19.77
CA ARG A 82 10.47 4.80 19.90
C ARG A 82 11.95 5.15 20.10
N ASP A 83 12.66 4.39 20.96
CA ASP A 83 14.11 4.57 21.19
C ASP A 83 14.92 4.30 19.91
N GLU A 84 14.62 3.21 19.22
CA GLU A 84 15.22 2.87 17.92
C GLU A 84 14.95 3.96 16.87
N ALA A 85 13.77 4.58 16.86
CA ALA A 85 13.40 5.63 15.93
C ALA A 85 14.21 6.92 16.17
N GLN A 86 14.40 7.30 17.43
CA GLN A 86 15.22 8.48 17.78
C GLN A 86 16.69 8.28 17.36
N ALA A 87 17.25 7.09 17.62
CA ALA A 87 18.61 6.75 17.21
C ALA A 87 18.77 6.77 15.69
N TRP A 88 17.82 6.12 14.98
CA TRP A 88 17.79 6.10 13.53
C TRP A 88 17.68 7.49 12.91
N TYR A 89 16.79 8.34 13.45
CA TYR A 89 16.59 9.69 12.91
C TYR A 89 17.84 10.55 13.08
N LYS A 90 18.50 10.46 14.25
CA LYS A 90 19.76 11.14 14.52
C LYS A 90 20.84 10.69 13.55
N GLU A 91 20.96 9.39 13.27
CA GLU A 91 21.92 8.86 12.31
C GLU A 91 21.61 9.33 10.88
N ALA A 92 20.34 9.24 10.45
CA ALA A 92 19.91 9.54 9.09
C ALA A 92 19.95 11.04 8.74
N THR A 93 19.71 11.94 9.71
CA THR A 93 19.52 13.38 9.45
C THR A 93 20.40 14.31 10.29
N GLY A 94 21.04 13.79 11.34
CA GLY A 94 21.75 14.58 12.35
C GLY A 94 20.82 15.37 13.29
N GLY A 95 19.50 15.22 13.15
CA GLY A 95 18.48 15.91 13.94
C GLY A 95 17.95 15.10 15.11
N THR A 96 16.92 15.65 15.75
CA THR A 96 16.13 14.97 16.79
C THR A 96 14.69 14.83 16.33
N ILE A 97 14.01 13.80 16.79
CA ILE A 97 12.60 13.55 16.47
C ILE A 97 11.83 13.31 17.78
N ASP A 98 10.63 13.86 17.88
CA ASP A 98 9.75 13.65 19.00
C ASP A 98 9.12 12.24 18.93
N THR A 99 8.60 11.77 20.07
CA THR A 99 7.91 10.49 20.14
C THR A 99 6.54 10.62 20.79
N ALA A 100 5.61 9.77 20.37
CA ALA A 100 4.30 9.59 20.95
C ALA A 100 4.10 8.11 21.30
N ARG A 101 3.51 7.83 22.46
CA ARG A 101 3.26 6.45 22.94
C ARG A 101 2.02 5.83 22.32
N ASN A 102 1.13 6.67 21.83
CA ASN A 102 -0.17 6.29 21.27
C ASN A 102 -0.69 7.37 20.32
N THR A 103 -1.80 7.09 19.66
CA THR A 103 -2.40 8.01 18.70
C THR A 103 -2.94 9.29 19.33
N ASP A 104 -3.42 9.27 20.59
CA ASP A 104 -3.90 10.48 21.26
C ASP A 104 -2.74 11.50 21.40
N GLU A 105 -1.58 11.03 21.89
CA GLU A 105 -0.37 11.89 21.99
C GLU A 105 0.14 12.34 20.62
N LEU A 106 -0.04 11.53 19.56
CA LEU A 106 0.31 11.92 18.20
C LEU A 106 -0.58 13.06 17.69
N TRP A 107 -1.90 12.93 17.87
CA TRP A 107 -2.84 13.95 17.40
C TRP A 107 -2.73 15.26 18.18
N ASP A 108 -2.35 15.23 19.47
CA ASP A 108 -2.05 16.44 20.25
C ASP A 108 -0.87 17.25 19.68
N GLN A 109 0.08 16.57 19.01
CA GLN A 109 1.21 17.22 18.34
C GLN A 109 0.86 17.82 16.97
N LYS A 110 -0.35 17.55 16.44
CA LYS A 110 -0.90 18.11 15.20
C LYS A 110 0.03 17.99 13.99
N PRO A 111 0.43 16.78 13.57
CA PRO A 111 1.19 16.62 12.35
C PRO A 111 0.35 17.06 11.13
N ASP A 112 1.00 17.66 10.11
CA ASP A 112 0.31 18.07 8.87
C ASP A 112 -0.05 16.84 8.01
N ALA A 113 0.77 15.79 8.10
CA ALA A 113 0.57 14.52 7.40
C ALA A 113 1.11 13.35 8.23
N VAL A 114 0.68 12.12 7.90
CA VAL A 114 1.17 10.90 8.55
C VAL A 114 1.43 9.79 7.55
N ILE A 115 2.44 8.95 7.86
CA ILE A 115 2.70 7.69 7.18
C ILE A 115 2.30 6.56 8.12
N ILE A 116 1.28 5.77 7.74
CA ILE A 116 0.76 4.64 8.50
C ILE A 116 1.39 3.34 7.97
N SER A 117 2.11 2.63 8.82
CA SER A 117 2.76 1.36 8.50
C SER A 117 2.74 0.38 9.68
N THR A 118 1.59 0.28 10.33
CA THR A 118 1.29 -0.57 11.48
C THR A 118 0.94 -2.00 11.07
N ALA A 119 0.19 -2.74 11.88
CA ALA A 119 -0.35 -4.03 11.51
C ALA A 119 -1.54 -3.89 10.54
N ASP A 120 -1.70 -4.86 9.65
CA ASP A 120 -2.65 -4.81 8.52
C ASP A 120 -4.08 -4.42 8.92
N PHE A 121 -4.60 -5.02 9.98
CA PHE A 121 -5.98 -4.79 10.45
C PHE A 121 -6.23 -3.39 11.04
N GLN A 122 -5.17 -2.62 11.28
CA GLN A 122 -5.25 -1.29 11.89
C GLN A 122 -5.35 -0.17 10.85
N HIS A 123 -4.94 -0.42 9.61
CA HIS A 123 -4.72 0.61 8.61
C HIS A 123 -5.93 1.51 8.37
N ALA A 124 -7.10 0.93 8.07
CA ALA A 124 -8.31 1.71 7.77
C ALA A 124 -8.81 2.53 8.97
N LEU A 125 -8.73 1.96 10.18
CA LEU A 125 -9.16 2.64 11.40
C LEU A 125 -8.21 3.78 11.77
N LEU A 126 -6.89 3.56 11.66
CA LEU A 126 -5.89 4.60 11.90
C LEU A 126 -5.93 5.70 10.84
N LEU A 127 -6.23 5.35 9.58
CA LEU A 127 -6.49 6.34 8.54
C LEU A 127 -7.71 7.20 8.91
N ALA A 128 -8.80 6.60 9.40
CA ALA A 128 -9.99 7.33 9.83
C ALA A 128 -9.68 8.29 11.00
N GLU A 129 -8.88 7.87 11.98
CA GLU A 129 -8.42 8.74 13.07
C GLU A 129 -7.58 9.90 12.51
N ALA A 130 -6.61 9.61 11.63
CA ALA A 130 -5.68 10.60 11.08
C ALA A 130 -6.40 11.71 10.30
N VAL A 131 -7.33 11.34 9.41
CA VAL A 131 -8.05 12.36 8.62
C VAL A 131 -8.99 13.19 9.46
N ARG A 132 -9.59 12.63 10.53
CA ARG A 132 -10.40 13.37 11.52
C ARG A 132 -9.55 14.32 12.36
N ALA A 133 -8.31 13.95 12.65
CA ALA A 133 -7.34 14.83 13.30
C ALA A 133 -6.81 15.93 12.35
N GLY A 134 -7.17 15.90 11.08
CA GLY A 134 -6.82 16.91 10.09
C GLY A 134 -5.54 16.64 9.29
N ALA A 135 -4.95 15.46 9.40
CA ALA A 135 -3.71 15.11 8.71
C ALA A 135 -3.97 14.56 7.28
N HIS A 136 -3.04 14.81 6.37
CA HIS A 136 -2.92 14.07 5.12
C HIS A 136 -2.33 12.68 5.39
N VAL A 137 -2.63 11.67 4.56
CA VAL A 137 -2.28 10.29 4.89
C VAL A 137 -1.60 9.55 3.74
N TYR A 138 -0.46 8.94 4.02
CA TYR A 138 0.04 7.77 3.29
C TYR A 138 -0.23 6.54 4.13
N CYS A 139 -1.03 5.59 3.64
CA CYS A 139 -1.41 4.39 4.38
C CYS A 139 -0.95 3.13 3.64
N GLU A 140 -0.15 2.26 4.28
CA GLU A 140 0.25 1.00 3.68
C GLU A 140 -0.94 0.07 3.40
N LYS A 141 -0.76 -0.82 2.43
CA LYS A 141 -1.70 -1.89 2.11
C LYS A 141 -1.44 -3.12 3.01
N PRO A 142 -2.42 -4.04 3.17
CA PRO A 142 -3.81 -3.96 2.72
C PRO A 142 -4.55 -2.85 3.47
N PHE A 143 -5.54 -2.25 2.83
CA PHE A 143 -6.27 -1.16 3.48
C PHE A 143 -7.09 -1.63 4.68
N ALA A 144 -7.77 -2.77 4.55
CA ALA A 144 -8.56 -3.36 5.64
C ALA A 144 -8.61 -4.88 5.57
N GLU A 145 -8.87 -5.52 6.71
CA GLU A 145 -9.08 -6.97 6.86
C GLU A 145 -10.55 -7.35 7.12
N THR A 146 -11.41 -6.35 7.35
CA THR A 146 -12.87 -6.53 7.48
C THR A 146 -13.61 -5.45 6.70
N MET A 147 -14.85 -5.75 6.26
CA MET A 147 -15.66 -4.75 5.58
C MET A 147 -16.13 -3.62 6.51
N ASP A 148 -16.34 -3.90 7.78
CA ASP A 148 -16.70 -2.87 8.75
C ASP A 148 -15.58 -1.80 8.86
N ASP A 149 -14.32 -2.23 8.96
CA ASP A 149 -13.17 -1.34 9.00
C ASP A 149 -12.97 -0.60 7.67
N ALA A 150 -13.12 -1.30 6.54
CA ALA A 150 -13.03 -0.70 5.22
C ALA A 150 -14.07 0.39 5.00
N ASN A 151 -15.32 0.13 5.39
CA ASN A 151 -16.42 1.09 5.29
C ASN A 151 -16.19 2.32 6.16
N GLU A 152 -15.70 2.14 7.39
CA GLU A 152 -15.38 3.22 8.32
C GLU A 152 -14.24 4.10 7.77
N GLY A 153 -13.14 3.47 7.30
CA GLY A 153 -12.03 4.19 6.71
C GLY A 153 -12.39 4.97 5.45
N LEU A 154 -13.17 4.35 4.54
CA LEU A 154 -13.65 5.01 3.33
C LEU A 154 -14.56 6.20 3.65
N LYS A 155 -15.51 6.03 4.60
CA LYS A 155 -16.41 7.09 5.03
C LYS A 155 -15.63 8.29 5.57
N ALA A 156 -14.73 8.08 6.53
CA ALA A 156 -13.92 9.13 7.12
C ALA A 156 -13.06 9.85 6.09
N ALA A 157 -12.47 9.09 5.15
CA ALA A 157 -11.66 9.66 4.08
C ALA A 157 -12.45 10.60 3.16
N LYS A 158 -13.68 10.23 2.79
CA LYS A 158 -14.55 11.04 1.94
C LYS A 158 -15.07 12.31 2.64
N GLU A 159 -15.29 12.25 3.95
CA GLU A 159 -15.75 13.38 4.74
C GLU A 159 -14.65 14.42 4.99
N ALA A 160 -13.40 14.02 5.00
CA ALA A 160 -12.29 14.87 5.47
C ALA A 160 -11.63 15.73 4.39
N ALA A 161 -11.83 15.48 3.10
CA ALA A 161 -11.20 16.18 1.96
C ALA A 161 -9.66 16.32 2.11
N LYS A 162 -8.99 15.27 2.59
CA LYS A 162 -7.53 15.21 2.75
C LYS A 162 -6.86 14.46 1.62
N VAL A 163 -5.60 14.75 1.37
CA VAL A 163 -4.79 13.98 0.44
C VAL A 163 -4.50 12.62 1.05
N ILE A 164 -4.95 11.55 0.40
CA ILE A 164 -4.79 10.17 0.86
C ILE A 164 -4.16 9.36 -0.25
N GLN A 165 -3.14 8.59 0.08
CA GLN A 165 -2.54 7.60 -0.81
C GLN A 165 -2.41 6.26 -0.11
N ILE A 166 -2.97 5.23 -0.73
CA ILE A 166 -2.83 3.84 -0.28
C ILE A 166 -1.55 3.24 -0.88
N GLY A 167 -0.82 2.44 -0.14
CA GLY A 167 0.46 1.83 -0.53
C GLY A 167 0.37 0.81 -1.68
N SER A 168 -0.41 1.11 -2.73
CA SER A 168 -0.53 0.34 -3.98
C SER A 168 0.48 0.83 -5.01
N GLN A 169 1.78 0.59 -4.77
CA GLN A 169 2.90 1.21 -5.48
C GLN A 169 2.90 0.96 -6.99
N ARG A 170 2.32 -0.14 -7.48
CA ARG A 170 2.18 -0.45 -8.92
C ARG A 170 1.46 0.66 -9.68
N ARG A 171 0.49 1.34 -9.05
CA ARG A 171 -0.21 2.49 -9.62
C ARG A 171 0.66 3.72 -9.90
N SER A 172 1.93 3.69 -9.51
CA SER A 172 2.90 4.74 -9.83
C SER A 172 4.00 4.25 -10.77
N GLY A 173 3.91 3.02 -11.24
CA GLY A 173 4.87 2.44 -12.17
C GLY A 173 4.61 2.88 -13.62
N PRO A 174 5.59 3.41 -14.36
CA PRO A 174 5.41 3.81 -15.75
C PRO A 174 5.02 2.64 -16.66
N ASN A 175 5.49 1.42 -16.38
CA ASN A 175 5.07 0.23 -17.10
C ASN A 175 3.58 -0.09 -16.88
N TYR A 176 3.09 0.06 -15.65
CA TYR A 176 1.67 -0.14 -15.34
C TYR A 176 0.78 0.94 -15.97
N HIS A 177 1.23 2.19 -16.00
CA HIS A 177 0.53 3.26 -16.74
C HIS A 177 0.47 2.96 -18.24
N ALA A 178 1.59 2.59 -18.84
CA ALA A 178 1.63 2.24 -20.26
C ALA A 178 0.74 1.02 -20.59
N ALA A 179 0.69 0.00 -19.72
CA ALA A 179 -0.19 -1.15 -19.86
C ALA A 179 -1.67 -0.74 -19.74
N HIS A 180 -2.01 0.08 -18.74
CA HIS A 180 -3.35 0.63 -18.58
C HIS A 180 -3.77 1.39 -19.85
N ASP A 181 -2.96 2.32 -20.34
CA ASP A 181 -3.26 3.13 -21.52
C ASP A 181 -3.40 2.28 -22.78
N TYR A 182 -2.58 1.22 -22.92
CA TYR A 182 -2.70 0.28 -24.03
C TYR A 182 -4.03 -0.47 -24.00
N ILE A 183 -4.47 -0.95 -22.83
CA ILE A 183 -5.78 -1.59 -22.67
C ILE A 183 -6.91 -0.58 -22.95
N GLN A 184 -6.84 0.63 -22.39
CA GLN A 184 -7.86 1.66 -22.58
C GLN A 184 -7.95 2.18 -24.03
N SER A 185 -6.87 2.07 -24.80
CA SER A 185 -6.89 2.41 -26.24
C SER A 185 -7.79 1.50 -27.07
N GLY A 186 -8.26 0.38 -26.53
CA GLY A 186 -9.02 -0.65 -27.22
C GLY A 186 -8.18 -1.62 -28.07
N LYS A 187 -6.89 -1.34 -28.29
CA LYS A 187 -6.00 -2.20 -29.11
C LYS A 187 -5.85 -3.59 -28.53
N PHE A 188 -5.87 -3.71 -27.20
CA PHE A 188 -5.78 -5.01 -26.52
C PHE A 188 -7.01 -5.90 -26.78
N GLY A 189 -8.15 -5.32 -27.07
CA GLY A 189 -9.44 -5.97 -27.08
C GLY A 189 -9.99 -6.22 -25.66
N LYS A 190 -10.98 -7.11 -25.55
CA LYS A 190 -11.54 -7.47 -24.23
C LYS A 190 -10.58 -8.36 -23.46
N ILE A 191 -10.41 -8.09 -22.18
CA ILE A 191 -9.76 -9.03 -21.26
C ILE A 191 -10.67 -10.29 -21.18
N VAL A 192 -10.10 -11.47 -21.37
CA VAL A 192 -10.81 -12.76 -21.30
C VAL A 192 -10.40 -13.58 -20.08
N ALA A 193 -9.14 -13.43 -19.65
CA ALA A 193 -8.61 -14.05 -18.44
C ALA A 193 -7.42 -13.27 -17.90
N VAL A 194 -7.14 -13.45 -16.60
CA VAL A 194 -5.93 -12.94 -15.95
C VAL A 194 -5.33 -14.05 -15.10
N GLU A 195 -4.03 -14.30 -15.23
CA GLU A 195 -3.30 -15.27 -14.41
C GLU A 195 -2.23 -14.54 -13.58
N MET A 196 -2.26 -14.80 -12.27
CA MET A 196 -1.37 -14.20 -11.32
C MET A 196 -0.77 -15.22 -10.36
N THR A 197 0.54 -15.10 -10.12
CA THR A 197 1.20 -15.89 -9.09
C THR A 197 2.14 -15.02 -8.26
N TRP A 198 2.37 -15.46 -7.01
CA TRP A 198 3.45 -14.94 -6.19
C TRP A 198 4.01 -16.08 -5.34
N ASN A 199 5.00 -16.75 -5.89
CA ASN A 199 5.58 -17.94 -5.29
C ASN A 199 6.96 -17.65 -4.71
N VAL A 200 7.14 -17.96 -3.43
CA VAL A 200 8.41 -17.78 -2.72
C VAL A 200 8.64 -18.92 -1.75
N ASN A 201 9.87 -19.40 -1.63
CA ASN A 201 10.24 -20.37 -0.60
C ASN A 201 10.94 -19.64 0.54
N GLN A 202 10.17 -19.06 1.42
CA GLN A 202 10.65 -18.24 2.53
C GLN A 202 9.98 -18.64 3.85
N PRO A 203 10.35 -19.78 4.46
CA PRO A 203 9.71 -20.29 5.68
C PRO A 203 9.85 -19.34 6.86
N GLY A 204 10.96 -18.61 6.95
CA GLY A 204 11.22 -17.62 7.99
C GLY A 204 10.59 -16.24 7.75
N ARG A 205 9.91 -16.04 6.60
CA ARG A 205 9.28 -14.77 6.32
C ARG A 205 8.23 -14.43 7.38
N TRP A 206 8.26 -13.20 7.85
CA TRP A 206 7.41 -12.69 8.94
C TRP A 206 7.67 -13.29 10.30
N ARG A 207 8.66 -14.17 10.45
CA ARG A 207 9.09 -14.69 11.74
C ARG A 207 10.13 -13.76 12.37
N LEU A 208 9.97 -13.48 13.65
CA LEU A 208 10.84 -12.61 14.44
C LEU A 208 11.19 -13.28 15.80
N PRO A 209 11.72 -14.51 15.78
CA PRO A 209 11.86 -15.33 16.99
C PRO A 209 12.73 -14.68 18.08
N GLU A 210 13.74 -13.90 17.70
CA GLU A 210 14.57 -13.20 18.69
C GLU A 210 13.77 -12.10 19.41
N LEU A 211 12.99 -11.32 18.66
CA LEU A 211 12.19 -10.25 19.24
C LEU A 211 11.03 -10.81 20.08
N THR A 212 10.39 -11.90 19.62
CA THR A 212 9.29 -12.53 20.36
C THR A 212 9.73 -13.10 21.71
N ARG A 213 11.00 -13.52 21.85
CA ARG A 213 11.57 -13.95 23.13
C ARG A 213 11.92 -12.80 24.07
N GLN A 214 12.17 -11.62 23.54
CA GLN A 214 12.64 -10.46 24.32
C GLN A 214 11.50 -9.56 24.79
N ILE A 215 10.46 -9.40 23.99
CA ILE A 215 9.37 -8.46 24.25
C ILE A 215 8.46 -8.96 25.38
N LYS A 216 8.07 -8.04 26.27
CA LYS A 216 7.10 -8.29 27.35
C LYS A 216 5.84 -7.47 27.07
N GLU A 217 4.70 -7.90 27.64
CA GLU A 217 3.44 -7.16 27.55
C GLU A 217 3.59 -5.72 28.06
N SER A 218 4.34 -5.54 29.18
CA SER A 218 4.62 -4.23 29.79
C SER A 218 5.42 -3.27 28.90
N ASP A 219 6.04 -3.74 27.84
CA ASP A 219 6.83 -2.90 26.92
C ASP A 219 5.94 -2.24 25.87
N THR A 220 4.67 -2.66 25.77
CA THR A 220 3.70 -2.24 24.75
C THR A 220 2.36 -1.85 25.38
N ASP A 221 1.42 -1.45 24.56
CA ASP A 221 -0.01 -1.31 24.92
C ASP A 221 -0.83 -2.34 24.11
N TRP A 222 -0.88 -3.58 24.63
CA TRP A 222 -1.57 -4.69 23.97
C TRP A 222 -3.06 -4.42 23.75
N LYS A 223 -3.72 -3.80 24.71
CA LYS A 223 -5.16 -3.46 24.59
C LYS A 223 -5.39 -2.48 23.44
N ARG A 224 -4.55 -1.48 23.32
CA ARG A 224 -4.63 -0.48 22.23
C ARG A 224 -4.25 -1.07 20.88
N TYR A 225 -3.27 -2.01 20.86
CA TYR A 225 -2.93 -2.76 19.65
C TYR A 225 -4.13 -3.49 19.04
N LEU A 226 -4.96 -4.13 19.87
CA LEU A 226 -6.12 -4.89 19.43
C LEU A 226 -7.19 -4.02 18.74
N MET A 227 -7.22 -2.72 18.99
CA MET A 227 -8.23 -1.78 18.48
C MET A 227 -9.65 -2.31 18.71
N ASN A 228 -10.38 -2.64 17.65
CA ASN A 228 -11.73 -3.19 17.69
C ASN A 228 -11.78 -4.73 17.65
N ARG A 229 -10.63 -5.41 17.67
CA ARG A 229 -10.61 -6.87 17.75
C ARG A 229 -11.00 -7.32 19.16
N PRO A 230 -11.66 -8.49 19.29
CA PRO A 230 -11.96 -9.06 20.60
C PRO A 230 -10.72 -9.16 21.47
N TYR A 231 -10.88 -8.83 22.75
CA TYR A 231 -9.77 -8.98 23.68
C TYR A 231 -9.33 -10.43 23.79
N GLU A 232 -8.03 -10.64 23.69
CA GLU A 232 -7.38 -11.91 23.97
C GLU A 232 -6.12 -11.68 24.80
N LYS A 233 -5.65 -12.75 25.46
CA LYS A 233 -4.42 -12.71 26.24
C LYS A 233 -3.23 -12.35 25.37
N TRP A 234 -2.29 -11.59 25.94
CA TRP A 234 -1.03 -11.23 25.30
C TRP A 234 -0.33 -12.43 24.66
N ASP A 235 0.07 -12.25 23.42
CA ASP A 235 0.89 -13.16 22.65
C ASP A 235 1.91 -12.37 21.84
N PRO A 236 3.22 -12.48 22.15
CA PRO A 236 4.28 -11.75 21.45
C PRO A 236 4.36 -12.09 19.95
N ARG A 237 3.92 -13.27 19.54
CA ARG A 237 3.87 -13.65 18.14
C ARG A 237 2.73 -12.94 17.40
N LYS A 238 1.56 -12.85 18.00
CA LYS A 238 0.42 -12.12 17.42
C LYS A 238 0.71 -10.63 17.30
N TYR A 239 1.54 -10.10 18.17
CA TYR A 239 2.01 -8.71 18.07
C TYR A 239 3.08 -8.52 16.99
N LEU A 240 4.17 -9.29 17.02
CA LEU A 240 5.33 -9.10 16.14
C LEU A 240 5.23 -9.84 14.81
N GLU A 241 4.65 -11.03 14.84
CA GLU A 241 4.50 -11.93 13.70
C GLU A 241 3.02 -11.95 13.18
N TYR A 242 2.28 -10.87 13.36
CA TYR A 242 0.83 -10.76 13.11
C TYR A 242 0.39 -11.26 11.73
N ARG A 243 1.26 -11.15 10.72
CA ARG A 243 0.99 -11.65 9.36
C ARG A 243 0.75 -13.14 9.28
N LEU A 244 1.15 -13.88 10.31
CA LEU A 244 0.93 -15.33 10.41
C LEU A 244 -0.42 -15.68 11.04
N PHE A 245 -1.15 -14.69 11.59
CA PHE A 245 -2.33 -14.93 12.42
C PHE A 245 -3.56 -14.16 11.96
N TRP A 246 -4.63 -14.88 11.67
CA TRP A 246 -5.97 -14.31 11.54
C TRP A 246 -6.55 -14.03 12.95
N PRO A 247 -7.23 -12.90 13.19
CA PRO A 247 -7.68 -11.87 12.25
C PRO A 247 -6.79 -10.61 12.19
N TYR A 248 -5.51 -10.71 12.53
CA TYR A 248 -4.57 -9.57 12.47
C TYR A 248 -4.06 -9.30 11.06
N SER A 249 -4.12 -10.31 10.21
CA SER A 249 -3.78 -10.27 8.78
C SER A 249 -4.45 -11.45 8.09
N SER A 250 -4.78 -11.30 6.82
CA SER A 250 -5.20 -12.40 5.95
C SER A 250 -4.03 -13.22 5.39
N GLY A 251 -2.80 -12.80 5.67
CA GLY A 251 -1.60 -13.46 5.15
C GLY A 251 -1.42 -13.22 3.64
N ILE A 252 -1.38 -14.28 2.82
CA ILE A 252 -1.16 -14.19 1.37
C ILE A 252 -2.13 -13.20 0.68
N PRO A 253 -3.45 -13.21 0.91
CA PRO A 253 -4.36 -12.26 0.29
C PRO A 253 -3.97 -10.81 0.52
N GLY A 254 -3.80 -10.39 1.77
CA GLY A 254 -3.46 -9.00 2.11
C GLY A 254 -2.01 -8.63 1.78
N GLN A 255 -1.07 -9.58 1.87
CA GLN A 255 0.34 -9.26 1.71
C GLN A 255 0.80 -9.23 0.25
N TRP A 256 0.33 -10.13 -0.59
CA TRP A 256 0.80 -10.27 -1.97
C TRP A 256 -0.31 -10.08 -3.00
N MET A 257 -1.45 -10.77 -2.84
CA MET A 257 -2.54 -10.66 -3.80
C MET A 257 -3.06 -9.23 -3.93
N ALA A 258 -3.09 -8.48 -2.83
CA ALA A 258 -3.52 -7.07 -2.81
C ALA A 258 -2.82 -6.20 -3.87
N HIS A 259 -1.53 -6.43 -4.12
CA HIS A 259 -0.78 -5.69 -5.14
C HIS A 259 -1.22 -6.00 -6.57
N GLN A 260 -1.58 -7.27 -6.83
CA GLN A 260 -1.89 -7.76 -8.17
C GLN A 260 -3.39 -7.59 -8.48
N ILE A 261 -4.26 -7.87 -7.52
CA ILE A 261 -5.70 -7.70 -7.74
C ILE A 261 -6.10 -6.22 -7.91
N ASP A 262 -5.35 -5.30 -7.30
CA ASP A 262 -5.53 -3.86 -7.47
C ASP A 262 -5.35 -3.41 -8.94
N THR A 263 -4.40 -4.02 -9.67
CA THR A 263 -4.20 -3.73 -11.10
C THR A 263 -5.34 -4.24 -11.96
N VAL A 264 -6.00 -5.36 -11.59
CA VAL A 264 -7.21 -5.83 -12.28
C VAL A 264 -8.32 -4.80 -12.18
N HIS A 265 -8.57 -4.30 -10.95
CA HIS A 265 -9.59 -3.27 -10.74
C HIS A 265 -9.30 -2.00 -11.56
N TRP A 266 -8.05 -1.57 -11.59
CA TRP A 266 -7.63 -0.40 -12.32
C TRP A 266 -7.75 -0.57 -13.84
N PHE A 267 -7.25 -1.68 -14.39
CA PHE A 267 -7.21 -1.92 -15.82
C PHE A 267 -8.60 -2.22 -16.41
N ALA A 268 -9.45 -2.90 -15.64
CA ALA A 268 -10.80 -3.26 -16.10
C ALA A 268 -11.87 -2.23 -15.71
N HIS A 269 -11.53 -1.17 -14.94
CA HIS A 269 -12.48 -0.21 -14.35
C HIS A 269 -13.61 -0.88 -13.57
N LEU A 270 -13.27 -1.90 -12.78
CA LEU A 270 -14.20 -2.63 -11.93
C LEU A 270 -13.81 -2.46 -10.45
N GLU A 271 -14.81 -2.29 -9.59
CA GLU A 271 -14.58 -2.05 -8.16
C GLU A 271 -14.36 -3.35 -7.37
N HIS A 272 -14.99 -4.46 -7.79
CA HIS A 272 -14.90 -5.75 -7.12
C HIS A 272 -15.28 -6.91 -8.06
N PRO A 273 -14.90 -8.16 -7.72
CA PRO A 273 -15.39 -9.33 -8.44
C PRO A 273 -16.86 -9.62 -8.11
N ARG A 274 -17.58 -10.25 -9.01
CA ARG A 274 -18.93 -10.79 -8.77
C ARG A 274 -18.92 -11.89 -7.74
N SER A 275 -17.90 -12.76 -7.81
CA SER A 275 -17.72 -13.83 -6.84
C SER A 275 -16.27 -14.29 -6.77
N ALA A 276 -15.93 -14.95 -5.66
CA ALA A 276 -14.66 -15.62 -5.45
C ALA A 276 -14.86 -17.01 -4.86
N VAL A 277 -14.05 -17.98 -5.31
CA VAL A 277 -13.88 -19.28 -4.69
C VAL A 277 -12.40 -19.52 -4.44
N ALA A 278 -12.04 -20.22 -3.37
CA ALA A 278 -10.66 -20.45 -3.03
C ALA A 278 -10.46 -21.73 -2.23
N ASN A 279 -9.28 -22.33 -2.40
CA ASN A 279 -8.76 -23.43 -1.58
C ASN A 279 -7.35 -23.09 -1.10
N GLY A 280 -7.01 -23.59 0.09
CA GLY A 280 -5.69 -23.41 0.65
C GLY A 280 -5.55 -24.07 2.01
N GLY A 281 -4.37 -23.97 2.59
CA GLY A 281 -4.10 -24.54 3.91
C GLY A 281 -2.68 -24.26 4.40
N VAL A 282 -2.40 -24.69 5.62
CA VAL A 282 -1.05 -24.78 6.17
C VAL A 282 -0.57 -26.21 5.90
N TYR A 283 0.10 -26.43 4.77
CA TYR A 283 0.49 -27.78 4.34
C TYR A 283 1.91 -28.15 4.81
N VAL A 284 2.82 -27.18 4.80
CA VAL A 284 4.25 -27.43 5.10
C VAL A 284 4.69 -26.75 6.41
N TRP A 285 4.45 -25.46 6.57
CA TRP A 285 5.00 -24.69 7.69
C TRP A 285 4.14 -24.78 8.96
N LYS A 286 4.22 -25.91 9.66
CA LYS A 286 3.47 -26.25 10.90
C LYS A 286 4.01 -25.52 12.14
N ASP A 287 4.21 -24.22 12.08
CA ASP A 287 4.81 -23.39 13.12
C ASP A 287 3.78 -22.70 14.05
N GLY A 288 2.53 -23.16 14.01
CA GLY A 288 1.43 -22.60 14.80
C GLY A 288 0.73 -21.40 14.15
N ARG A 289 1.09 -21.06 12.90
CA ARG A 289 0.36 -20.05 12.12
C ARG A 289 -1.07 -20.46 11.85
N THR A 290 -1.97 -19.47 11.74
CA THR A 290 -3.35 -19.69 11.31
C THR A 290 -3.60 -19.22 9.88
N ASN A 291 -2.70 -18.41 9.31
CA ASN A 291 -2.75 -18.02 7.90
C ASN A 291 -2.05 -19.07 7.02
N PHE A 292 -2.61 -19.27 5.84
CA PHE A 292 -2.22 -20.35 4.94
C PHE A 292 -0.84 -20.10 4.33
N ASP A 293 -0.09 -21.17 4.11
CA ASP A 293 1.19 -21.15 3.39
C ASP A 293 1.05 -21.43 1.90
N THR A 294 -0.13 -21.90 1.48
CA THR A 294 -0.45 -22.21 0.08
C THR A 294 -1.93 -21.95 -0.18
N MET A 295 -2.25 -21.26 -1.28
CA MET A 295 -3.62 -21.01 -1.69
C MET A 295 -3.75 -20.83 -3.20
N THR A 296 -4.97 -21.12 -3.71
CA THR A 296 -5.41 -20.75 -5.06
C THR A 296 -6.82 -20.19 -4.97
N ALA A 297 -7.06 -19.10 -5.69
CA ALA A 297 -8.36 -18.45 -5.79
C ALA A 297 -8.75 -18.25 -7.26
N VAL A 298 -10.04 -18.32 -7.54
CA VAL A 298 -10.63 -17.97 -8.84
C VAL A 298 -11.71 -16.94 -8.60
N PHE A 299 -11.63 -15.84 -9.33
CA PHE A 299 -12.61 -14.77 -9.32
C PHE A 299 -13.37 -14.73 -10.63
N ASP A 300 -14.65 -14.41 -10.55
CA ASP A 300 -15.47 -14.01 -11.68
C ASP A 300 -15.64 -12.49 -11.67
N TYR A 301 -15.18 -11.81 -12.73
CA TYR A 301 -15.26 -10.38 -12.91
C TYR A 301 -16.18 -10.01 -14.08
N GLY A 302 -16.80 -8.86 -13.96
CA GLY A 302 -17.60 -8.26 -15.02
C GLY A 302 -18.65 -7.31 -14.49
N PRO A 303 -19.34 -6.55 -15.34
CA PRO A 303 -20.46 -5.70 -14.94
C PRO A 303 -21.56 -6.51 -14.26
N MET A 304 -22.09 -6.04 -13.14
CA MET A 304 -23.10 -6.77 -12.36
C MET A 304 -24.43 -6.92 -13.10
N ASP A 305 -24.76 -5.99 -13.98
CA ASP A 305 -25.97 -5.93 -14.80
C ASP A 305 -25.87 -6.72 -16.12
N LYS A 306 -24.68 -7.24 -16.46
CA LYS A 306 -24.41 -7.96 -17.71
C LYS A 306 -23.73 -9.30 -17.43
N PRO A 307 -24.47 -10.33 -17.03
CA PRO A 307 -23.90 -11.61 -16.61
C PRO A 307 -23.17 -12.38 -17.72
N ASP A 308 -23.46 -12.09 -18.98
CA ASP A 308 -22.83 -12.64 -20.18
C ASP A 308 -21.53 -11.91 -20.60
N GLU A 309 -21.23 -10.77 -19.99
CA GLU A 309 -19.95 -10.08 -20.12
C GLU A 309 -19.06 -10.34 -18.90
N GLY A 310 -17.80 -10.69 -19.13
CA GLY A 310 -16.88 -10.87 -18.02
C GLY A 310 -15.61 -11.64 -18.36
N PHE A 311 -14.80 -11.88 -17.33
CA PHE A 311 -13.57 -12.65 -17.43
C PHE A 311 -13.21 -13.29 -16.07
N GLN A 312 -12.32 -14.25 -16.11
CA GLN A 312 -11.84 -14.90 -14.90
C GLN A 312 -10.45 -14.40 -14.51
N VAL A 313 -10.22 -14.29 -13.19
CA VAL A 313 -8.89 -14.08 -12.62
C VAL A 313 -8.52 -15.29 -11.80
N ILE A 314 -7.35 -15.85 -12.07
CA ILE A 314 -6.77 -16.96 -11.31
C ILE A 314 -5.58 -16.38 -10.52
N TYR A 315 -5.61 -16.55 -9.21
CA TYR A 315 -4.50 -16.19 -8.32
C TYR A 315 -4.00 -17.43 -7.58
N SER A 316 -2.72 -17.73 -7.68
CA SER A 316 -2.09 -18.83 -6.94
C SER A 316 -0.83 -18.37 -6.23
N SER A 317 -0.66 -18.77 -4.98
CA SER A 317 0.53 -18.41 -4.23
C SER A 317 0.90 -19.49 -3.23
N ARG A 318 2.21 -19.69 -3.06
CA ARG A 318 2.78 -20.60 -2.08
C ARG A 318 4.06 -20.02 -1.47
N GLN A 319 4.18 -20.19 -0.16
CA GLN A 319 5.38 -19.85 0.62
C GLN A 319 6.33 -21.03 0.78
N THR A 320 6.06 -22.12 0.05
CA THR A 320 6.70 -23.43 0.22
C THR A 320 7.57 -23.82 -0.96
N ASN A 321 7.49 -23.08 -2.06
CA ASN A 321 8.25 -23.34 -3.27
C ASN A 321 8.26 -22.07 -4.15
N SER A 322 9.43 -21.66 -4.63
CA SER A 322 9.59 -20.44 -5.46
C SER A 322 9.47 -20.67 -6.97
N SER A 323 9.27 -21.90 -7.43
CA SER A 323 9.15 -22.19 -8.87
C SER A 323 8.00 -21.42 -9.50
N GLY A 324 8.22 -20.83 -10.66
CA GLY A 324 7.27 -19.98 -11.36
C GLY A 324 7.20 -18.53 -10.85
N GLY A 325 7.85 -18.20 -9.74
CA GLY A 325 8.03 -16.83 -9.26
C GLY A 325 6.75 -15.99 -9.17
N THR A 326 6.88 -14.72 -9.50
CA THR A 326 5.77 -13.79 -9.69
C THR A 326 5.34 -13.82 -11.14
N LYS A 327 4.03 -13.81 -11.40
CA LYS A 327 3.43 -13.66 -12.73
C LYS A 327 2.27 -12.70 -12.66
N GLU A 328 2.10 -11.91 -13.72
CA GLU A 328 0.96 -11.02 -13.88
C GLU A 328 0.64 -10.90 -15.38
N TRP A 329 -0.21 -11.79 -15.87
CA TRP A 329 -0.56 -11.95 -17.27
C TRP A 329 -2.03 -11.64 -17.51
N TYR A 330 -2.29 -10.78 -18.49
CA TYR A 330 -3.62 -10.48 -19.00
C TYR A 330 -3.75 -11.05 -20.39
N PHE A 331 -4.85 -11.72 -20.66
CA PHE A 331 -5.14 -12.36 -21.94
C PHE A 331 -6.33 -11.69 -22.61
N SER A 332 -6.19 -11.49 -23.90
CA SER A 332 -7.30 -11.17 -24.80
C SER A 332 -7.39 -12.20 -25.91
N ASN A 333 -8.44 -12.12 -26.74
CA ASN A 333 -8.52 -12.99 -27.92
C ASN A 333 -7.42 -12.69 -28.96
N GLY A 334 -6.70 -11.58 -28.84
CA GLY A 334 -5.60 -11.18 -29.74
C GLY A 334 -4.22 -11.55 -29.27
N GLY A 335 -4.04 -11.94 -28.01
CA GLY A 335 -2.73 -12.26 -27.43
C GLY A 335 -2.64 -11.97 -25.94
N LYS A 336 -1.43 -11.64 -25.50
CA LYS A 336 -1.06 -11.53 -24.08
C LYS A 336 -0.36 -10.22 -23.76
N LEU A 337 -0.70 -9.63 -22.62
CA LEU A 337 0.10 -8.62 -21.91
C LEU A 337 0.79 -9.30 -20.73
N ASP A 338 2.11 -9.24 -20.69
CA ASP A 338 2.98 -9.82 -19.67
C ASP A 338 3.72 -8.71 -18.91
N LEU A 339 3.31 -8.47 -17.65
CA LEU A 339 3.89 -7.43 -16.81
C LEU A 339 5.19 -7.86 -16.11
N ASP A 340 5.57 -9.13 -16.18
CA ASP A 340 6.87 -9.59 -15.66
C ASP A 340 7.98 -9.32 -16.68
N THR A 341 7.67 -9.44 -17.96
CA THR A 341 8.57 -9.13 -19.07
C THR A 341 8.34 -7.75 -19.68
N ASN A 342 7.27 -7.06 -19.27
CA ASN A 342 6.83 -5.76 -19.80
C ASN A 342 6.59 -5.79 -21.32
N LEU A 343 5.84 -6.80 -21.78
CA LEU A 343 5.64 -7.06 -23.20
C LEU A 343 4.17 -7.36 -23.50
N VAL A 344 3.65 -6.77 -24.58
CA VAL A 344 2.43 -7.19 -25.26
C VAL A 344 2.82 -7.91 -26.53
N ASN A 345 2.19 -9.06 -26.82
CA ASN A 345 2.42 -9.81 -28.06
C ASN A 345 1.20 -10.65 -28.44
N SER A 346 1.27 -11.28 -29.61
CA SER A 346 0.20 -12.10 -30.18
C SER A 346 0.17 -13.56 -29.67
N ASP A 347 0.92 -13.88 -28.62
CA ASP A 347 0.98 -15.24 -28.07
C ASP A 347 -0.43 -15.74 -27.67
N GLY A 348 -0.88 -16.86 -28.28
CA GLY A 348 -2.23 -17.41 -28.09
C GLY A 348 -3.36 -16.66 -28.80
N GLY A 349 -3.06 -15.68 -29.64
CA GLY A 349 -4.09 -14.90 -30.37
C GLY A 349 -4.82 -15.69 -31.45
N LEU A 350 -5.95 -15.15 -31.94
CA LEU A 350 -6.81 -15.76 -32.96
C LEU A 350 -6.14 -15.69 -34.33
N THR A 351 -5.54 -16.80 -34.76
CA THR A 351 -4.89 -16.90 -36.06
C THR A 351 -5.89 -17.00 -37.20
N GLU A 352 -5.42 -16.77 -38.45
CA GLU A 352 -6.24 -16.84 -39.67
C GLU A 352 -6.98 -18.20 -39.84
N ASN A 353 -6.29 -19.29 -39.55
CA ASN A 353 -6.90 -20.62 -39.66
C ASN A 353 -8.06 -20.83 -38.68
N HIS A 354 -7.89 -20.45 -37.42
CA HIS A 354 -8.94 -20.54 -36.38
C HIS A 354 -10.08 -19.54 -36.62
N ALA A 355 -9.76 -18.35 -37.11
CA ALA A 355 -10.77 -17.33 -37.42
C ALA A 355 -11.70 -17.80 -38.54
N ARG A 356 -11.14 -18.44 -39.57
CA ARG A 356 -11.89 -18.99 -40.72
C ARG A 356 -12.97 -19.98 -40.30
N ASP A 357 -12.65 -20.87 -39.35
CA ASP A 357 -13.59 -21.89 -38.84
C ASP A 357 -14.81 -21.25 -38.13
N MET A 358 -14.67 -20.03 -37.65
CA MET A 358 -15.73 -19.28 -37.01
C MET A 358 -16.36 -18.20 -37.90
N GLY A 359 -15.94 -18.10 -39.16
CA GLY A 359 -16.38 -17.02 -40.07
C GLY A 359 -16.01 -15.61 -39.55
N LYS A 360 -14.86 -15.47 -38.90
CA LYS A 360 -14.34 -14.24 -38.31
C LYS A 360 -13.02 -13.83 -38.95
N GLU A 361 -12.67 -12.55 -38.76
CA GLU A 361 -11.33 -12.07 -39.07
C GLU A 361 -10.32 -12.49 -37.99
N PRO A 362 -9.05 -12.73 -38.37
CA PRO A 362 -7.99 -12.97 -37.39
C PRO A 362 -7.80 -11.75 -36.48
N PHE A 363 -7.40 -12.01 -35.26
CA PHE A 363 -7.05 -10.97 -34.31
C PHE A 363 -5.74 -11.33 -33.62
N LEU A 364 -4.67 -10.61 -33.97
CA LEU A 364 -3.33 -10.79 -33.44
C LEU A 364 -2.81 -9.43 -32.98
N LEU A 365 -2.37 -9.33 -31.72
CA LEU A 365 -1.81 -8.11 -31.19
C LEU A 365 -0.43 -7.84 -31.80
N ASP A 366 -0.19 -6.59 -32.14
CA ASP A 366 1.15 -6.12 -32.44
C ASP A 366 2.05 -6.17 -31.20
N THR A 367 3.32 -6.45 -31.42
CA THR A 367 4.32 -6.39 -30.33
C THR A 367 4.43 -4.95 -29.83
N PHE A 368 4.29 -4.77 -28.52
CA PHE A 368 4.44 -3.48 -27.84
C PHE A 368 5.25 -3.65 -26.56
N GLU A 369 6.38 -2.98 -26.48
CA GLU A 369 7.24 -2.99 -25.29
C GLU A 369 6.82 -1.89 -24.32
N LEU A 370 6.59 -2.29 -23.06
CA LEU A 370 6.36 -1.38 -21.96
C LEU A 370 7.69 -0.89 -21.36
N PRO A 371 7.72 0.27 -20.68
CA PRO A 371 8.89 0.70 -19.94
C PRO A 371 9.44 -0.38 -19.02
N GLN A 372 10.76 -0.62 -19.06
CA GLN A 372 11.40 -1.65 -18.25
C GLN A 372 11.61 -1.15 -16.82
N ILE A 373 10.95 -1.80 -15.85
CA ILE A 373 11.18 -1.59 -14.43
C ILE A 373 11.48 -2.95 -13.81
N LYS A 374 12.69 -3.08 -13.27
CA LYS A 374 13.04 -4.26 -12.48
C LYS A 374 12.37 -4.14 -11.11
N VAL A 375 11.29 -4.87 -10.91
CA VAL A 375 10.68 -5.10 -9.60
C VAL A 375 11.23 -6.41 -9.08
N GLU A 376 12.19 -6.35 -8.16
CA GLU A 376 12.70 -7.56 -7.52
C GLU A 376 11.59 -8.18 -6.67
N ALA A 377 11.35 -9.48 -6.83
CA ALA A 377 10.35 -10.22 -6.07
C ALA A 377 10.60 -10.20 -4.54
N GLU A 378 11.82 -9.86 -4.15
CA GLU A 378 12.28 -9.71 -2.76
C GLU A 378 12.18 -8.29 -2.22
N ALA A 379 11.39 -7.43 -2.81
CA ALA A 379 11.30 -5.97 -2.60
C ALA A 379 11.02 -5.49 -1.15
N ASN A 380 11.58 -6.14 -0.16
CA ASN A 380 11.63 -5.65 1.23
C ASN A 380 12.99 -5.03 1.58
N THR A 381 13.94 -4.93 0.67
CA THR A 381 15.35 -4.65 0.99
C THR A 381 15.86 -3.28 0.57
N GLY A 382 15.00 -2.40 0.06
CA GLY A 382 15.45 -1.06 -0.32
C GLY A 382 14.33 -0.13 -0.80
N SER A 383 14.68 1.10 -1.15
CA SER A 383 13.77 1.98 -1.86
C SER A 383 13.73 1.54 -3.32
N ASP A 384 12.76 0.70 -3.66
CA ASP A 384 12.53 0.30 -5.04
C ASP A 384 11.94 1.45 -5.88
N PRO A 385 12.11 1.44 -7.22
CA PRO A 385 11.66 2.52 -8.08
C PRO A 385 10.16 2.83 -7.97
N LEU A 386 9.31 1.79 -7.77
CA LEU A 386 7.87 1.97 -7.63
C LEU A 386 7.51 2.68 -6.33
N THR A 387 8.14 2.29 -5.20
CA THR A 387 7.93 2.95 -3.91
C THR A 387 8.42 4.40 -3.96
N ASN A 388 9.55 4.68 -4.62
CA ASN A 388 10.06 6.04 -4.80
C ASN A 388 9.06 6.92 -5.57
N ALA A 389 8.59 6.47 -6.74
CA ALA A 389 7.63 7.21 -7.56
C ALA A 389 6.30 7.42 -6.80
N HIS A 390 5.87 6.41 -6.06
CA HIS A 390 4.64 6.45 -5.29
C HIS A 390 4.71 7.44 -4.12
N MET A 391 5.81 7.43 -3.36
CA MET A 391 6.05 8.39 -2.29
C MET A 391 6.14 9.82 -2.83
N LYS A 392 6.85 10.01 -3.95
CA LYS A 392 6.95 11.32 -4.60
C LYS A 392 5.58 11.85 -5.03
N ASN A 393 4.74 11.00 -5.63
CA ASN A 393 3.38 11.38 -6.01
C ASN A 393 2.55 11.86 -4.81
N TRP A 394 2.59 11.15 -3.69
CA TRP A 394 1.91 11.58 -2.47
C TRP A 394 2.42 12.93 -1.96
N MET A 395 3.73 13.11 -1.89
CA MET A 395 4.33 14.36 -1.44
C MET A 395 3.99 15.53 -2.36
N ASP A 396 4.01 15.32 -3.69
CA ASP A 396 3.58 16.31 -4.69
C ASP A 396 2.12 16.70 -4.48
N CYS A 397 1.23 15.73 -4.29
CA CYS A 397 -0.20 15.94 -4.05
C CYS A 397 -0.44 16.72 -2.74
N VAL A 398 0.24 16.36 -1.64
CA VAL A 398 0.14 17.08 -0.36
C VAL A 398 0.60 18.52 -0.54
N ARG A 399 1.71 18.76 -1.22
CA ARG A 399 2.27 20.11 -1.46
C ARG A 399 1.33 21.00 -2.28
N LYS A 400 0.62 20.41 -3.24
CA LYS A 400 -0.34 21.11 -4.13
C LYS A 400 -1.75 21.18 -3.57
N GLY A 401 -2.06 20.44 -2.49
CA GLY A 401 -3.43 20.24 -2.02
C GLY A 401 -4.30 19.47 -3.01
N ASP A 402 -3.68 18.65 -3.89
CA ASP A 402 -4.39 17.85 -4.88
C ASP A 402 -4.78 16.50 -4.28
N VAL A 403 -6.09 16.25 -4.15
CA VAL A 403 -6.61 14.99 -3.60
C VAL A 403 -6.53 13.82 -4.58
N LYS A 404 -6.15 14.04 -5.84
CA LYS A 404 -6.07 13.02 -6.90
C LYS A 404 -4.71 12.33 -6.90
N THR A 405 -4.48 11.48 -5.91
CA THR A 405 -3.29 10.63 -5.87
C THR A 405 -3.38 9.45 -6.83
N ASN A 406 -2.26 8.80 -7.14
CA ASN A 406 -2.23 7.61 -8.00
C ASN A 406 -3.01 6.42 -7.40
N ALA A 407 -3.08 6.34 -6.07
CA ALA A 407 -3.82 5.30 -5.36
C ALA A 407 -4.72 5.94 -4.27
N PRO A 408 -5.87 6.50 -4.65
CA PRO A 408 -6.81 7.08 -3.70
C PRO A 408 -7.42 6.00 -2.78
N VAL A 409 -8.15 6.43 -1.75
CA VAL A 409 -8.75 5.51 -0.77
C VAL A 409 -9.65 4.44 -1.42
N GLU A 410 -10.30 4.76 -2.54
CA GLU A 410 -11.12 3.83 -3.31
C GLU A 410 -10.30 2.64 -3.82
N ALA A 411 -9.05 2.83 -4.23
CA ALA A 411 -8.17 1.72 -4.61
C ALA A 411 -7.96 0.75 -3.45
N GLY A 412 -7.74 1.30 -2.24
CA GLY A 412 -7.64 0.50 -1.01
C GLY A 412 -8.93 -0.25 -0.68
N TYR A 413 -10.06 0.43 -0.82
CA TYR A 413 -11.37 -0.15 -0.58
C TYR A 413 -11.66 -1.31 -1.54
N CYS A 414 -11.46 -1.10 -2.84
CA CYS A 414 -11.70 -2.11 -3.88
C CYS A 414 -10.84 -3.37 -3.67
N HIS A 415 -9.52 -3.22 -3.46
CA HIS A 415 -8.69 -4.41 -3.21
C HIS A 415 -9.03 -5.11 -1.88
N SER A 416 -9.50 -4.37 -0.87
CA SER A 416 -9.96 -4.99 0.38
C SER A 416 -11.19 -5.86 0.18
N ILE A 417 -12.16 -5.45 -0.65
CA ILE A 417 -13.31 -6.31 -0.99
C ILE A 417 -12.82 -7.65 -1.54
N ALA A 418 -11.95 -7.64 -2.55
CA ALA A 418 -11.43 -8.87 -3.16
C ALA A 418 -10.65 -9.74 -2.15
N ASN A 419 -9.79 -9.11 -1.32
CA ASN A 419 -9.03 -9.81 -0.29
C ASN A 419 -9.92 -10.46 0.76
N ILE A 420 -10.95 -9.76 1.21
CA ILE A 420 -11.91 -10.26 2.20
C ILE A 420 -12.77 -11.38 1.59
N MET A 421 -13.19 -11.25 0.32
CA MET A 421 -13.91 -12.33 -0.39
C MET A 421 -13.09 -13.61 -0.46
N VAL A 422 -11.82 -13.54 -0.83
CA VAL A 422 -10.93 -14.71 -0.86
C VAL A 422 -10.72 -15.27 0.54
N THR A 423 -10.49 -14.40 1.52
CA THR A 423 -10.33 -14.83 2.92
C THR A 423 -11.57 -15.55 3.42
N ALA A 424 -12.75 -15.03 3.11
CA ALA A 424 -14.03 -15.66 3.44
C ALA A 424 -14.16 -17.04 2.76
N ALA A 425 -13.85 -17.13 1.46
CA ALA A 425 -13.89 -18.40 0.73
C ALA A 425 -12.90 -19.44 1.31
N LEU A 426 -11.66 -19.04 1.60
CA LEU A 426 -10.63 -19.90 2.21
C LEU A 426 -11.03 -20.44 3.58
N ARG A 427 -11.68 -19.61 4.41
CA ARG A 427 -12.01 -19.98 5.80
C ARG A 427 -13.32 -20.72 5.94
N THR A 428 -14.26 -20.50 5.04
CA THR A 428 -15.60 -21.12 5.10
C THR A 428 -15.78 -22.28 4.11
N GLY A 429 -14.93 -22.36 3.08
CA GLY A 429 -15.12 -23.30 1.97
C GLY A 429 -16.30 -22.94 1.07
N GLN A 430 -16.89 -21.75 1.23
CA GLN A 430 -18.06 -21.30 0.49
C GLN A 430 -17.69 -20.28 -0.58
N ARG A 431 -18.48 -20.19 -1.66
CA ARG A 431 -18.40 -19.09 -2.61
C ARG A 431 -18.68 -17.78 -1.89
N ALA A 432 -17.79 -16.80 -2.08
CA ALA A 432 -17.94 -15.45 -1.54
C ALA A 432 -18.46 -14.49 -2.61
N THR A 433 -19.32 -13.55 -2.18
CA THR A 433 -19.87 -12.44 -2.99
C THR A 433 -19.82 -11.15 -2.19
N PHE A 434 -19.91 -10.01 -2.87
CA PHE A 434 -20.05 -8.71 -2.23
C PHE A 434 -21.49 -8.20 -2.40
N ASP A 435 -22.12 -7.79 -1.33
CA ASP A 435 -23.44 -7.16 -1.34
C ASP A 435 -23.26 -5.63 -1.37
N GLU A 436 -23.54 -5.01 -2.49
CA GLU A 436 -23.40 -3.56 -2.69
C GLU A 436 -24.34 -2.73 -1.81
N LYS A 437 -25.49 -3.28 -1.39
CA LYS A 437 -26.45 -2.55 -0.57
C LYS A 437 -26.00 -2.46 0.89
N THR A 438 -25.54 -3.59 1.43
CA THR A 438 -25.09 -3.66 2.83
C THR A 438 -23.60 -3.36 2.97
N LYS A 439 -22.85 -3.29 1.83
CA LYS A 439 -21.38 -3.13 1.79
C LYS A 439 -20.67 -4.21 2.60
N GLN A 440 -21.16 -5.46 2.51
CA GLN A 440 -20.62 -6.61 3.23
C GLN A 440 -20.23 -7.73 2.28
N VAL A 441 -19.20 -8.49 2.65
CA VAL A 441 -18.85 -9.74 2.01
C VAL A 441 -19.69 -10.87 2.60
N LEU A 442 -20.30 -11.67 1.73
CA LEU A 442 -21.09 -12.83 2.08
C LEU A 442 -20.34 -14.11 1.68
N ALA A 443 -20.36 -15.12 2.53
CA ALA A 443 -19.90 -16.48 2.21
C ALA A 443 -21.05 -17.45 2.41
N GLY A 444 -21.44 -18.16 1.33
CA GLY A 444 -22.63 -19.02 1.36
C GLY A 444 -23.91 -18.28 1.77
N GLY A 445 -24.04 -17.00 1.40
CA GLY A 445 -25.20 -16.15 1.72
C GLY A 445 -25.23 -15.55 3.13
N LYS A 446 -24.19 -15.80 3.95
CA LYS A 446 -24.06 -15.23 5.30
C LYS A 446 -22.96 -14.18 5.35
N VAL A 447 -23.18 -13.10 6.09
CA VAL A 447 -22.14 -12.06 6.30
C VAL A 447 -20.91 -12.71 6.92
N PHE A 448 -19.77 -12.52 6.27
CA PHE A 448 -18.48 -12.96 6.79
C PHE A 448 -17.97 -11.96 7.82
N LYS A 449 -17.81 -12.45 9.04
CA LYS A 449 -17.10 -11.78 10.13
C LYS A 449 -15.95 -12.70 10.57
N TYR A 450 -14.92 -12.14 11.18
CA TYR A 450 -13.77 -12.94 11.67
C TYR A 450 -14.14 -13.84 12.84
#